data_e808e3610f0ced1725a4189782e679d6
#
_entry.id   e808e3610f0ced1725a4189782e679d6
#
_cell.length_a   1.000
_cell.length_b   1.000
_cell.length_c   1.000
_cell.angle_alpha   90.00
_cell.angle_beta   90.00
_cell.angle_gamma   90.00
#
_symmetry.space_group_name_H-M   'P 1'
#
loop_
_entity.id
_entity.type
_entity.pdbx_description
1 polymer ?
#
loop_
_entity_poly.entity_id
_entity_poly.type
_entity_poly.pdbx_seq_one_letter_code
_entity_poly.pdbx_strand_id
1 'polypeptide(L)'
;MKDLVGKTAFITGAASGIGLGVATRLAQAGVKVMMCDIERQALENAVAELKRTNADVDSVVADVSLKAELQAAADATLARYGEVHIVHNNAGVAGGGAYDAWTDAGWNWTIGVNLMAVVWGCEIFGHLIERHGQGGHIVNTASIAGLISGSGNAYNVTKYGVVALSEGLRVELAPRGIGVSVLCPGFIRTHIVDSHRNLPERFAGARPAQFPVQPAQAPIETWLGNVRARIEGGIDPLYVGELVREGIEGDWPYIFTDNEFEPAIEARFAGIKAGFDRVRGRIPPR
;
A
#
# COMPACT_ATOMS: atom_id res chain seq x y z
N MET A 1 12.29 -11.80 7.62
CA MET A 1 12.05 -12.29 9.01
C MET A 1 11.50 -13.71 8.93
N LYS A 2 12.19 -14.73 9.45
CA LYS A 2 11.80 -16.15 9.24
C LYS A 2 10.80 -16.70 10.27
N ASP A 3 10.76 -16.13 11.48
CA ASP A 3 9.84 -16.53 12.54
C ASP A 3 8.90 -15.39 12.87
N LEU A 4 7.63 -15.61 12.65
CA LEU A 4 6.58 -14.62 12.85
C LEU A 4 5.80 -14.84 14.16
N VAL A 5 5.91 -16.02 14.79
CA VAL A 5 5.14 -16.36 15.99
C VAL A 5 5.47 -15.41 17.14
N GLY A 6 4.43 -14.83 17.76
CA GLY A 6 4.56 -13.88 18.88
C GLY A 6 5.03 -12.48 18.49
N LYS A 7 5.39 -12.23 17.21
CA LYS A 7 5.71 -10.89 16.72
C LYS A 7 4.47 -10.01 16.69
N THR A 8 4.67 -8.70 16.61
CA THR A 8 3.58 -7.71 16.56
C THR A 8 3.59 -6.99 15.23
N ALA A 9 2.45 -6.92 14.56
CA ALA A 9 2.23 -6.17 13.34
C ALA A 9 1.28 -4.99 13.56
N PHE A 10 1.54 -3.86 12.92
CA PHE A 10 0.63 -2.74 12.76
C PHE A 10 0.24 -2.62 11.28
N ILE A 11 -1.06 -2.53 11.00
CA ILE A 11 -1.57 -2.55 9.62
C ILE A 11 -2.57 -1.42 9.42
N THR A 12 -2.33 -0.53 8.47
CA THR A 12 -3.26 0.55 8.10
C THR A 12 -4.22 0.13 6.99
N GLY A 13 -5.46 0.67 6.98
CA GLY A 13 -6.50 0.24 6.05
C GLY A 13 -6.93 -1.20 6.29
N ALA A 14 -6.98 -1.62 7.55
CA ALA A 14 -7.14 -3.01 7.96
C ALA A 14 -8.59 -3.47 8.12
N ALA A 15 -9.57 -2.58 7.97
CA ALA A 15 -10.99 -2.93 8.09
C ALA A 15 -11.53 -3.72 6.89
N SER A 16 -10.85 -3.69 5.74
CA SER A 16 -11.33 -4.34 4.52
C SER A 16 -10.19 -4.67 3.54
N GLY A 17 -10.51 -5.34 2.44
CA GLY A 17 -9.63 -5.55 1.31
C GLY A 17 -8.27 -6.16 1.68
N ILE A 18 -7.19 -5.65 1.07
CA ILE A 18 -5.83 -6.17 1.25
C ILE A 18 -5.41 -6.11 2.72
N GLY A 19 -5.65 -4.98 3.41
CA GLY A 19 -5.26 -4.83 4.82
C GLY A 19 -5.89 -5.88 5.73
N LEU A 20 -7.19 -6.19 5.55
CA LEU A 20 -7.86 -7.26 6.27
C LEU A 20 -7.31 -8.64 5.90
N GLY A 21 -7.04 -8.88 4.60
CA GLY A 21 -6.42 -10.13 4.14
C GLY A 21 -5.07 -10.38 4.80
N VAL A 22 -4.22 -9.35 4.86
CA VAL A 22 -2.91 -9.41 5.52
C VAL A 22 -3.06 -9.60 7.03
N ALA A 23 -3.96 -8.84 7.69
CA ALA A 23 -4.23 -9.00 9.12
C ALA A 23 -4.65 -10.44 9.46
N THR A 24 -5.52 -11.01 8.62
CA THR A 24 -5.99 -12.40 8.77
C THR A 24 -4.84 -13.40 8.65
N ARG A 25 -4.01 -13.30 7.62
CA ARG A 25 -2.91 -14.26 7.39
C ARG A 25 -1.80 -14.14 8.44
N LEU A 26 -1.46 -12.93 8.84
CA LEU A 26 -0.48 -12.72 9.92
C LEU A 26 -1.01 -13.24 11.27
N ALA A 27 -2.28 -12.98 11.59
CA ALA A 27 -2.90 -13.50 12.80
C ALA A 27 -2.92 -15.05 12.81
N GLN A 28 -3.25 -15.69 11.69
CA GLN A 28 -3.20 -17.14 11.52
C GLN A 28 -1.77 -17.71 11.69
N ALA A 29 -0.75 -16.93 11.36
CA ALA A 29 0.66 -17.27 11.58
C ALA A 29 1.14 -16.99 13.01
N GLY A 30 0.25 -16.63 13.95
CA GLY A 30 0.58 -16.38 15.35
C GLY A 30 1.15 -14.98 15.64
N VAL A 31 0.96 -14.04 14.70
CA VAL A 31 1.33 -12.62 14.89
C VAL A 31 0.24 -11.91 15.69
N LYS A 32 0.62 -11.07 16.64
CA LYS A 32 -0.27 -10.12 17.30
C LYS A 32 -0.52 -8.95 16.37
N VAL A 33 -1.76 -8.59 16.10
CA VAL A 33 -2.07 -7.58 15.07
C VAL A 33 -2.82 -6.39 15.65
N MET A 34 -2.26 -5.20 15.51
CA MET A 34 -2.98 -3.95 15.69
C MET A 34 -3.52 -3.50 14.33
N MET A 35 -4.83 -3.50 14.20
CA MET A 35 -5.55 -3.09 12.99
C MET A 35 -5.89 -1.61 13.08
N CYS A 36 -5.54 -0.82 12.07
CA CYS A 36 -5.82 0.62 12.01
C CYS A 36 -6.67 0.93 10.78
N ASP A 37 -7.76 1.68 10.98
CA ASP A 37 -8.61 2.15 9.88
C ASP A 37 -9.36 3.42 10.31
N ILE A 38 -9.85 4.18 9.33
CA ILE A 38 -10.73 5.32 9.57
C ILE A 38 -12.20 4.89 9.74
N GLU A 39 -12.58 3.74 9.19
CA GLU A 39 -13.94 3.20 9.21
C GLU A 39 -14.21 2.40 10.51
N ARG A 40 -14.55 3.10 11.60
CA ARG A 40 -14.75 2.52 12.93
C ARG A 40 -15.58 1.25 12.93
N GLN A 41 -16.80 1.28 12.37
CA GLN A 41 -17.74 0.14 12.45
C GLN A 41 -17.23 -1.07 11.67
N ALA A 42 -16.64 -0.85 10.48
CA ALA A 42 -16.06 -1.92 9.68
C ALA A 42 -14.86 -2.56 10.42
N LEU A 43 -14.02 -1.73 11.04
CA LEU A 43 -12.87 -2.15 11.81
C LEU A 43 -13.28 -3.00 13.04
N GLU A 44 -14.27 -2.56 13.81
CA GLU A 44 -14.80 -3.28 14.96
C GLU A 44 -15.36 -4.65 14.55
N ASN A 45 -16.09 -4.72 13.43
CA ASN A 45 -16.62 -5.97 12.88
C ASN A 45 -15.49 -6.93 12.46
N ALA A 46 -14.46 -6.44 11.77
CA ALA A 46 -13.31 -7.23 11.34
C ALA A 46 -12.53 -7.80 12.54
N VAL A 47 -12.30 -7.00 13.56
CA VAL A 47 -11.64 -7.44 14.81
C VAL A 47 -12.47 -8.49 15.53
N ALA A 48 -13.78 -8.29 15.64
CA ALA A 48 -14.67 -9.25 16.28
C ALA A 48 -14.64 -10.61 15.57
N GLU A 49 -14.59 -10.60 14.23
CA GLU A 49 -14.49 -11.83 13.43
C GLU A 49 -13.17 -12.56 13.66
N LEU A 50 -12.04 -11.85 13.63
CA LEU A 50 -10.74 -12.44 13.87
C LEU A 50 -10.62 -12.99 15.31
N LYS A 51 -11.14 -12.30 16.32
CA LYS A 51 -11.15 -12.77 17.71
C LYS A 51 -11.90 -14.10 17.89
N ARG A 52 -12.89 -14.42 17.05
CA ARG A 52 -13.55 -15.74 17.08
C ARG A 52 -12.64 -16.90 16.73
N THR A 53 -11.54 -16.64 16.04
CA THR A 53 -10.52 -17.64 15.69
C THR A 53 -9.37 -17.72 16.73
N ASN A 54 -9.57 -17.14 17.93
CA ASN A 54 -8.54 -16.98 18.97
C ASN A 54 -7.30 -16.17 18.55
N ALA A 55 -7.44 -15.31 17.54
CA ALA A 55 -6.37 -14.41 17.13
C ALA A 55 -6.15 -13.29 18.17
N ASP A 56 -4.88 -12.97 18.48
CA ASP A 56 -4.53 -11.83 19.32
C ASP A 56 -4.51 -10.55 18.47
N VAL A 57 -5.69 -9.97 18.30
CA VAL A 57 -5.90 -8.78 17.48
C VAL A 57 -6.54 -7.67 18.31
N ASP A 58 -6.19 -6.43 18.00
CA ASP A 58 -6.83 -5.24 18.57
C ASP A 58 -6.92 -4.16 17.50
N SER A 59 -7.55 -3.03 17.79
CA SER A 59 -7.75 -1.99 16.81
C SER A 59 -7.61 -0.58 17.36
N VAL A 60 -7.25 0.35 16.46
CA VAL A 60 -7.24 1.78 16.70
C VAL A 60 -7.83 2.50 15.49
N VAL A 61 -8.73 3.45 15.74
CA VAL A 61 -9.30 4.29 14.66
C VAL A 61 -8.40 5.50 14.47
N ALA A 62 -7.92 5.71 13.23
CA ALA A 62 -7.10 6.87 12.91
C ALA A 62 -7.23 7.27 11.43
N ASP A 63 -7.18 8.56 11.17
CA ASP A 63 -6.95 9.12 9.84
C ASP A 63 -5.44 9.22 9.57
N VAL A 64 -4.93 8.29 8.80
CA VAL A 64 -3.49 8.20 8.48
C VAL A 64 -2.94 9.41 7.74
N SER A 65 -3.78 10.25 7.13
CA SER A 65 -3.37 11.51 6.51
C SER A 65 -3.10 12.63 7.53
N LEU A 66 -3.15 12.30 8.83
CA LEU A 66 -2.75 13.15 9.96
C LEU A 66 -1.63 12.46 10.74
N LYS A 67 -0.40 12.98 10.62
CA LYS A 67 0.79 12.38 11.29
C LYS A 67 0.58 12.18 12.78
N ALA A 68 -0.10 13.12 13.45
CA ALA A 68 -0.38 13.04 14.88
C ALA A 68 -1.29 11.85 15.27
N GLU A 69 -2.28 11.53 14.41
CA GLU A 69 -3.15 10.36 14.65
C GLU A 69 -2.40 9.06 14.40
N LEU A 70 -1.55 9.00 13.38
CA LEU A 70 -0.69 7.84 13.13
C LEU A 70 0.32 7.62 14.29
N GLN A 71 0.87 8.70 14.86
CA GLN A 71 1.72 8.61 16.07
C GLN A 71 0.93 8.09 17.26
N ALA A 72 -0.27 8.61 17.51
CA ALA A 72 -1.12 8.14 18.60
C ALA A 72 -1.49 6.65 18.44
N ALA A 73 -1.71 6.21 17.18
CA ALA A 73 -1.95 4.78 16.88
C ALA A 73 -0.72 3.91 17.16
N ALA A 74 0.49 4.40 16.89
CA ALA A 74 1.72 3.72 17.25
C ALA A 74 1.90 3.61 18.77
N ASP A 75 1.61 4.68 19.50
CA ASP A 75 1.67 4.70 20.97
C ASP A 75 0.66 3.73 21.59
N ALA A 76 -0.57 3.67 21.06
CA ALA A 76 -1.59 2.69 21.46
C ALA A 76 -1.12 1.25 21.20
N THR A 77 -0.43 1.02 20.07
CA THR A 77 0.13 -0.31 19.75
C THR A 77 1.19 -0.72 20.75
N LEU A 78 2.09 0.18 21.12
CA LEU A 78 3.11 -0.06 22.14
C LEU A 78 2.50 -0.30 23.53
N ALA A 79 1.48 0.47 23.90
CA ALA A 79 0.76 0.29 25.16
C ALA A 79 0.10 -1.10 25.24
N ARG A 80 -0.41 -1.63 24.12
CA ARG A 80 -1.10 -2.92 24.07
C ARG A 80 -0.14 -4.11 23.98
N TYR A 81 0.92 -4.00 23.17
CA TYR A 81 1.77 -5.13 22.81
C TYR A 81 3.23 -5.00 23.22
N GLY A 82 3.66 -3.83 23.66
CA GLY A 82 5.04 -3.54 24.08
C GLY A 82 5.99 -3.19 22.94
N GLU A 83 5.96 -3.94 21.87
CA GLU A 83 6.87 -3.80 20.73
C GLU A 83 6.12 -3.93 19.39
N VAL A 84 6.70 -3.38 18.31
CA VAL A 84 6.22 -3.57 16.94
C VAL A 84 7.37 -4.11 16.10
N HIS A 85 7.14 -5.18 15.36
CA HIS A 85 8.13 -5.85 14.52
C HIS A 85 7.84 -5.70 13.02
N ILE A 86 6.57 -5.55 12.68
CA ILE A 86 6.09 -5.46 11.30
C ILE A 86 5.20 -4.24 11.18
N VAL A 87 5.42 -3.40 10.17
CA VAL A 87 4.45 -2.39 9.76
C VAL A 87 4.02 -2.65 8.32
N HIS A 88 2.72 -2.64 8.09
CA HIS A 88 2.16 -2.66 6.75
C HIS A 88 1.43 -1.33 6.49
N ASN A 89 2.09 -0.42 5.79
CA ASN A 89 1.53 0.82 5.30
C ASN A 89 0.65 0.51 4.07
N ASN A 90 -0.63 0.24 4.32
CA ASN A 90 -1.54 -0.28 3.29
C ASN A 90 -2.71 0.66 2.98
N ALA A 91 -3.13 1.52 3.90
CA ALA A 91 -4.22 2.45 3.64
C ALA A 91 -4.02 3.21 2.31
N GLY A 92 -5.08 3.29 1.52
CA GLY A 92 -5.00 3.92 0.21
C GLY A 92 -6.37 4.29 -0.33
N VAL A 93 -6.39 5.32 -1.17
CA VAL A 93 -7.58 5.86 -1.81
C VAL A 93 -7.37 6.00 -3.31
N ALA A 94 -8.43 5.83 -4.10
CA ALA A 94 -8.42 6.17 -5.51
C ALA A 94 -8.75 7.65 -5.66
N GLY A 95 -7.83 8.45 -6.18
CA GLY A 95 -8.03 9.89 -6.31
C GLY A 95 -7.27 10.51 -7.47
N GLY A 96 -7.50 11.82 -7.66
CA GLY A 96 -6.74 12.65 -8.60
C GLY A 96 -7.39 12.88 -9.96
N GLY A 97 -8.43 12.13 -10.36
CA GLY A 97 -9.19 12.37 -11.59
C GLY A 97 -8.38 12.38 -12.89
N ALA A 98 -9.06 12.63 -14.03
CA ALA A 98 -8.42 12.88 -15.33
C ALA A 98 -7.81 14.29 -15.35
N TYR A 99 -6.93 14.57 -16.32
CA TYR A 99 -6.20 15.84 -16.45
C TYR A 99 -7.09 17.08 -16.31
N ASP A 100 -8.24 17.09 -16.98
CA ASP A 100 -9.17 18.23 -16.97
C ASP A 100 -10.06 18.29 -15.71
N ALA A 101 -9.92 17.34 -14.78
CA ALA A 101 -10.72 17.25 -13.56
C ALA A 101 -9.87 17.33 -12.27
N TRP A 102 -8.62 17.76 -12.37
CA TRP A 102 -7.75 17.92 -11.20
C TRP A 102 -8.27 19.02 -10.27
N THR A 103 -8.18 18.74 -8.97
CA THR A 103 -8.44 19.71 -7.93
C THR A 103 -7.35 19.62 -6.86
N ASP A 104 -6.99 20.74 -6.23
CA ASP A 104 -6.01 20.77 -5.14
C ASP A 104 -6.44 19.84 -3.99
N ALA A 105 -7.73 19.85 -3.65
CA ALA A 105 -8.28 18.99 -2.60
C ALA A 105 -8.09 17.49 -2.94
N GLY A 106 -8.35 17.08 -4.20
CA GLY A 106 -8.17 15.71 -4.65
C GLY A 106 -6.71 15.27 -4.62
N TRP A 107 -5.79 16.13 -5.07
CA TRP A 107 -4.36 15.88 -5.01
C TRP A 107 -3.87 15.81 -3.56
N ASN A 108 -4.21 16.78 -2.71
CA ASN A 108 -3.77 16.83 -1.32
C ASN A 108 -4.28 15.60 -0.52
N TRP A 109 -5.53 15.20 -0.73
CA TRP A 109 -6.07 13.99 -0.10
C TRP A 109 -5.32 12.74 -0.53
N THR A 110 -5.14 12.56 -1.84
CA THR A 110 -4.47 11.37 -2.39
C THR A 110 -3.00 11.31 -1.95
N ILE A 111 -2.28 12.44 -2.00
CA ILE A 111 -0.89 12.52 -1.50
C ILE A 111 -0.85 12.26 0.00
N GLY A 112 -1.76 12.84 0.77
CA GLY A 112 -1.83 12.66 2.23
C GLY A 112 -1.98 11.20 2.63
N VAL A 113 -2.92 10.48 2.01
CA VAL A 113 -3.19 9.08 2.33
C VAL A 113 -2.19 8.13 1.68
N ASN A 114 -1.96 8.25 0.37
CA ASN A 114 -1.22 7.23 -0.38
C ASN A 114 0.30 7.36 -0.29
N LEU A 115 0.82 8.54 0.04
CA LEU A 115 2.25 8.81 0.09
C LEU A 115 2.72 9.28 1.47
N MET A 116 2.16 10.38 1.97
CA MET A 116 2.66 10.94 3.24
C MET A 116 2.40 10.02 4.44
N ALA A 117 1.27 9.33 4.48
CA ALA A 117 1.02 8.32 5.50
C ALA A 117 2.05 7.18 5.45
N VAL A 118 2.48 6.76 4.24
CA VAL A 118 3.53 5.75 4.09
C VAL A 118 4.89 6.28 4.58
N VAL A 119 5.24 7.52 4.23
CA VAL A 119 6.47 8.19 4.71
C VAL A 119 6.48 8.24 6.23
N TRP A 120 5.41 8.72 6.86
CA TRP A 120 5.30 8.80 8.33
C TRP A 120 5.24 7.43 9.00
N GLY A 121 4.58 6.45 8.37
CA GLY A 121 4.57 5.08 8.84
C GLY A 121 5.97 4.47 8.87
N CYS A 122 6.75 4.66 7.80
CA CYS A 122 8.14 4.23 7.75
C CYS A 122 9.00 4.94 8.81
N GLU A 123 8.83 6.26 9.00
CA GLU A 123 9.55 7.04 10.00
C GLU A 123 9.22 6.55 11.43
N ILE A 124 7.94 6.54 11.79
CA ILE A 124 7.48 6.23 13.15
C ILE A 124 7.82 4.78 13.50
N PHE A 125 7.37 3.84 12.69
CA PHE A 125 7.52 2.42 13.00
C PHE A 125 8.94 1.90 12.71
N GLY A 126 9.66 2.46 11.73
CA GLY A 126 11.06 2.14 11.50
C GLY A 126 11.91 2.39 12.73
N HIS A 127 11.75 3.54 13.40
CA HIS A 127 12.43 3.84 14.66
C HIS A 127 11.99 2.92 15.81
N LEU A 128 10.71 2.55 15.88
CA LEU A 128 10.22 1.62 16.89
C LEU A 128 10.82 0.22 16.72
N ILE A 129 10.91 -0.26 15.48
CA ILE A 129 11.53 -1.55 15.14
C ILE A 129 13.04 -1.51 15.45
N GLU A 130 13.74 -0.45 15.06
CA GLU A 130 15.17 -0.30 15.32
C GLU A 130 15.48 -0.32 16.82
N ARG A 131 14.64 0.35 17.65
CA ARG A 131 14.86 0.54 19.07
C ARG A 131 14.94 -0.76 19.88
N HIS A 132 14.16 -1.79 19.55
CA HIS A 132 14.19 -3.06 20.28
C HIS A 132 15.29 -4.03 19.77
N GLY A 133 15.91 -3.77 18.61
CA GLY A 133 17.07 -4.52 18.11
C GLY A 133 16.80 -5.97 17.69
N GLN A 134 15.55 -6.42 17.64
CA GLN A 134 15.19 -7.79 17.23
C GLN A 134 15.03 -7.95 15.70
N GLY A 135 15.27 -6.86 14.95
CA GLY A 135 14.97 -6.78 13.54
C GLY A 135 13.46 -6.64 13.27
N GLY A 136 13.11 -6.47 12.01
CA GLY A 136 11.71 -6.32 11.62
C GLY A 136 11.51 -6.20 10.13
N HIS A 137 10.28 -5.82 9.75
CA HIS A 137 9.94 -5.70 8.34
C HIS A 137 8.92 -4.59 8.09
N ILE A 138 9.16 -3.80 7.05
CA ILE A 138 8.24 -2.77 6.56
C ILE A 138 7.67 -3.24 5.22
N VAL A 139 6.35 -3.27 5.10
CA VAL A 139 5.67 -3.50 3.82
C VAL A 139 4.92 -2.24 3.43
N ASN A 140 5.17 -1.73 2.23
CA ASN A 140 4.48 -0.57 1.69
C ASN A 140 3.62 -0.97 0.49
N THR A 141 2.32 -0.69 0.54
CA THR A 141 1.42 -0.97 -0.58
C THR A 141 1.48 0.14 -1.63
N ALA A 142 2.22 -0.15 -2.71
CA ALA A 142 2.17 0.64 -3.93
C ALA A 142 1.00 0.20 -4.83
N SER A 143 1.28 -0.17 -6.04
CA SER A 143 0.40 -0.73 -7.07
C SER A 143 1.23 -1.07 -8.29
N ILE A 144 0.72 -1.87 -9.20
CA ILE A 144 1.26 -1.96 -10.56
C ILE A 144 1.30 -0.57 -11.23
N ALA A 145 0.38 0.34 -10.85
CA ALA A 145 0.36 1.74 -11.27
C ALA A 145 1.53 2.58 -10.72
N GLY A 146 2.38 2.02 -9.85
CA GLY A 146 3.66 2.59 -9.43
C GLY A 146 4.84 2.16 -10.29
N LEU A 147 4.64 1.23 -11.22
CA LEU A 147 5.67 0.73 -12.13
C LEU A 147 5.36 1.05 -13.60
N ILE A 148 4.08 1.12 -13.97
CA ILE A 148 3.61 1.56 -15.29
C ILE A 148 2.55 2.63 -15.11
N SER A 149 2.45 3.58 -16.03
CA SER A 149 1.48 4.65 -15.94
C SER A 149 0.73 4.86 -17.26
N GLY A 150 -0.59 4.74 -17.19
CA GLY A 150 -1.51 5.13 -18.28
C GLY A 150 -2.18 6.49 -18.04
N SER A 151 -1.89 7.16 -16.92
CA SER A 151 -2.49 8.45 -16.55
C SER A 151 -1.57 9.25 -15.65
N GLY A 152 -1.52 10.57 -15.81
CA GLY A 152 -0.76 11.51 -14.97
C GLY A 152 -1.53 11.97 -13.73
N ASN A 153 -2.31 11.13 -13.09
CA ASN A 153 -3.10 11.49 -11.92
C ASN A 153 -2.33 11.32 -10.59
N ALA A 154 -2.88 11.87 -9.50
CA ALA A 154 -2.26 11.82 -8.17
C ALA A 154 -2.07 10.38 -7.68
N TYR A 155 -2.98 9.44 -8.01
CA TYR A 155 -2.84 8.03 -7.63
C TYR A 155 -1.54 7.44 -8.18
N ASN A 156 -1.32 7.53 -9.50
CA ASN A 156 -0.12 7.00 -10.14
C ASN A 156 1.14 7.66 -9.56
N VAL A 157 1.15 9.00 -9.43
CA VAL A 157 2.29 9.73 -8.87
C VAL A 157 2.63 9.24 -7.47
N THR A 158 1.63 9.08 -6.60
CA THR A 158 1.85 8.58 -5.24
C THR A 158 2.37 7.14 -5.22
N LYS A 159 1.86 6.27 -6.10
CA LYS A 159 2.30 4.86 -6.15
C LYS A 159 3.71 4.70 -6.71
N TYR A 160 4.15 5.54 -7.67
CA TYR A 160 5.57 5.66 -8.05
C TYR A 160 6.44 6.15 -6.88
N GLY A 161 5.96 7.14 -6.13
CA GLY A 161 6.64 7.65 -4.95
C GLY A 161 6.86 6.57 -3.89
N VAL A 162 5.85 5.72 -3.64
CA VAL A 162 5.95 4.60 -2.69
C VAL A 162 6.96 3.55 -3.15
N VAL A 163 7.02 3.24 -4.47
CA VAL A 163 8.04 2.32 -5.00
C VAL A 163 9.43 2.88 -4.74
N ALA A 164 9.70 4.13 -5.15
CA ALA A 164 11.00 4.77 -4.98
C ALA A 164 11.42 4.87 -3.51
N LEU A 165 10.49 5.24 -2.61
CA LEU A 165 10.71 5.27 -1.16
C LEU A 165 11.12 3.89 -0.63
N SER A 166 10.40 2.85 -1.03
CA SER A 166 10.63 1.48 -0.54
C SER A 166 11.99 0.93 -1.01
N GLU A 167 12.35 1.18 -2.27
CA GLU A 167 13.66 0.81 -2.81
C GLU A 167 14.81 1.49 -2.05
N GLY A 168 14.70 2.80 -1.78
CA GLY A 168 15.70 3.56 -1.03
C GLY A 168 15.81 3.06 0.41
N LEU A 169 14.68 2.95 1.12
CA LEU A 169 14.66 2.48 2.52
C LEU A 169 15.17 1.05 2.67
N ARG A 170 14.94 0.17 1.69
CA ARG A 170 15.49 -1.20 1.72
C ARG A 170 17.01 -1.19 1.83
N VAL A 171 17.68 -0.31 1.09
CA VAL A 171 19.15 -0.17 1.14
C VAL A 171 19.59 0.42 2.49
N GLU A 172 18.91 1.46 2.95
CA GLU A 172 19.28 2.19 4.16
C GLU A 172 19.02 1.39 5.46
N LEU A 173 17.97 0.56 5.50
CA LEU A 173 17.55 -0.15 6.70
C LEU A 173 18.08 -1.59 6.80
N ALA A 174 18.58 -2.16 5.71
CA ALA A 174 19.19 -3.50 5.72
C ALA A 174 20.30 -3.65 6.75
N PRO A 175 21.26 -2.70 6.91
CA PRO A 175 22.31 -2.79 7.93
C PRO A 175 21.76 -2.76 9.37
N ARG A 176 20.51 -2.32 9.56
CA ARG A 176 19.82 -2.26 10.87
C ARG A 176 18.96 -3.50 11.13
N GLY A 177 19.04 -4.51 10.26
CA GLY A 177 18.24 -5.74 10.37
C GLY A 177 16.75 -5.55 10.05
N ILE A 178 16.38 -4.51 9.32
CA ILE A 178 15.00 -4.22 8.93
C ILE A 178 14.83 -4.46 7.42
N GLY A 179 14.01 -5.45 7.06
CA GLY A 179 13.61 -5.69 5.69
C GLY A 179 12.57 -4.67 5.20
N VAL A 180 12.59 -4.37 3.92
CA VAL A 180 11.56 -3.53 3.29
C VAL A 180 11.07 -4.19 2.02
N SER A 181 9.76 -4.36 1.91
CA SER A 181 9.08 -4.87 0.71
C SER A 181 8.11 -3.83 0.16
N VAL A 182 8.02 -3.75 -1.16
CA VAL A 182 6.95 -3.01 -1.81
C VAL A 182 5.95 -3.99 -2.42
N LEU A 183 4.69 -3.89 -1.97
CA LEU A 183 3.58 -4.65 -2.54
C LEU A 183 3.04 -3.88 -3.76
N CYS A 184 3.06 -4.51 -4.93
CA CYS A 184 2.63 -3.96 -6.21
C CYS A 184 1.43 -4.76 -6.76
N PRO A 185 0.22 -4.58 -6.20
CA PRO A 185 -0.95 -5.36 -6.63
C PRO A 185 -1.40 -4.97 -8.04
N GLY A 186 -1.91 -5.97 -8.78
CA GLY A 186 -2.77 -5.79 -9.95
C GLY A 186 -4.20 -5.44 -9.53
N PHE A 187 -5.19 -6.13 -10.08
CA PHE A 187 -6.61 -5.93 -9.72
C PHE A 187 -7.04 -6.86 -8.60
N ILE A 188 -7.27 -6.28 -7.43
CA ILE A 188 -7.68 -6.99 -6.22
C ILE A 188 -9.10 -6.60 -5.86
N ARG A 189 -9.93 -7.56 -5.47
CA ARG A 189 -11.33 -7.35 -5.05
C ARG A 189 -11.39 -6.56 -3.74
N THR A 190 -11.49 -5.24 -3.88
CA THR A 190 -11.51 -4.27 -2.77
C THR A 190 -12.53 -3.16 -3.01
N HIS A 191 -12.74 -2.32 -2.00
CA HIS A 191 -13.60 -1.13 -2.09
C HIS A 191 -12.84 0.15 -2.49
N ILE A 192 -11.66 0.04 -3.10
CA ILE A 192 -10.83 1.20 -3.42
C ILE A 192 -11.52 2.18 -4.38
N VAL A 193 -12.35 1.68 -5.29
CA VAL A 193 -13.12 2.54 -6.22
C VAL A 193 -14.15 3.41 -5.52
N ASP A 194 -14.57 3.03 -4.33
CA ASP A 194 -15.56 3.72 -3.50
C ASP A 194 -14.89 4.45 -2.32
N SER A 195 -13.58 4.63 -2.33
CA SER A 195 -12.82 5.28 -1.25
C SER A 195 -13.28 6.70 -0.92
N HIS A 196 -13.96 7.38 -1.86
CA HIS A 196 -14.52 8.72 -1.65
C HIS A 196 -15.55 8.77 -0.49
N ARG A 197 -16.15 7.64 -0.09
CA ARG A 197 -17.01 7.53 1.10
C ARG A 197 -16.30 7.94 2.39
N ASN A 198 -14.97 7.85 2.42
CA ASN A 198 -14.10 8.16 3.56
C ASN A 198 -13.43 9.53 3.42
N LEU A 199 -13.91 10.39 2.51
CA LEU A 199 -13.32 11.71 2.28
C LEU A 199 -13.55 12.60 3.52
N PRO A 200 -12.48 13.04 4.21
CA PRO A 200 -12.62 13.97 5.32
C PRO A 200 -13.12 15.35 4.85
N GLU A 201 -13.89 16.05 5.69
CA GLU A 201 -14.49 17.34 5.38
C GLU A 201 -13.46 18.38 4.91
N ARG A 202 -12.23 18.35 5.48
CA ARG A 202 -11.14 19.26 5.07
C ARG A 202 -10.72 19.10 3.60
N PHE A 203 -11.16 18.03 2.94
CA PHE A 203 -10.94 17.77 1.50
C PHE A 203 -12.25 17.77 0.71
N ALA A 204 -13.31 18.41 1.19
CA ALA A 204 -14.64 18.41 0.58
C ALA A 204 -14.67 18.82 -0.91
N GLY A 205 -13.66 19.54 -1.40
CA GLY A 205 -13.50 19.88 -2.82
C GLY A 205 -12.91 18.77 -3.69
N ALA A 206 -12.49 17.63 -3.11
CA ALA A 206 -12.01 16.49 -3.89
C ALA A 206 -13.18 15.85 -4.64
N ARG A 207 -12.94 15.53 -5.92
CA ARG A 207 -13.94 14.81 -6.74
C ARG A 207 -13.70 13.30 -6.63
N PRO A 208 -14.77 12.47 -6.72
CA PRO A 208 -14.61 11.03 -6.84
C PRO A 208 -13.65 10.66 -7.96
N ALA A 209 -12.93 9.56 -7.79
CA ALA A 209 -12.10 9.01 -8.85
C ALA A 209 -12.96 8.75 -10.10
N GLN A 210 -12.58 9.34 -11.21
CA GLN A 210 -13.21 9.06 -12.50
C GLN A 210 -12.37 8.01 -13.19
N PHE A 211 -12.89 6.79 -13.24
CA PHE A 211 -12.33 5.75 -14.08
C PHE A 211 -12.95 5.91 -15.47
N PRO A 212 -12.15 6.05 -16.55
CA PRO A 212 -12.71 6.14 -17.88
C PRO A 212 -13.61 4.94 -18.17
N VAL A 213 -14.90 5.18 -18.40
CA VAL A 213 -15.81 4.15 -18.89
C VAL A 213 -15.57 4.07 -20.38
N GLN A 214 -14.91 3.01 -20.84
CA GLN A 214 -14.80 2.77 -22.27
C GLN A 214 -16.13 2.23 -22.82
N PRO A 215 -16.51 2.62 -24.05
CA PRO A 215 -17.63 1.98 -24.74
C PRO A 215 -17.41 0.47 -24.80
N ALA A 216 -18.48 -0.31 -24.70
CA ALA A 216 -18.45 -1.78 -24.69
C ALA A 216 -17.76 -2.44 -25.92
N GLN A 217 -17.33 -1.65 -26.91
CA GLN A 217 -16.66 -2.08 -28.13
C GLN A 217 -15.15 -1.72 -28.16
N ALA A 218 -14.59 -1.14 -27.11
CA ALA A 218 -13.15 -0.91 -27.06
C ALA A 218 -12.41 -2.25 -26.93
N PRO A 219 -11.32 -2.46 -27.71
CA PRO A 219 -10.53 -3.67 -27.58
C PRO A 219 -10.07 -3.87 -26.15
N ILE A 220 -10.05 -5.13 -25.69
CA ILE A 220 -9.57 -5.57 -24.37
C ILE A 220 -8.12 -5.09 -24.08
N GLU A 221 -7.40 -4.74 -25.12
CA GLU A 221 -6.03 -4.20 -25.10
C GLU A 221 -5.91 -2.77 -24.56
N THR A 222 -7.00 -2.03 -24.41
CA THR A 222 -6.91 -0.75 -23.74
C THR A 222 -6.96 -0.96 -22.22
N TRP A 223 -5.82 -0.84 -21.61
CA TRP A 223 -5.46 -0.88 -20.19
C TRP A 223 -6.50 -0.25 -19.22
N LEU A 224 -7.37 0.60 -19.73
CA LEU A 224 -8.41 1.35 -19.01
C LEU A 224 -9.80 0.71 -19.08
N GLY A 225 -9.95 -0.47 -19.68
CA GLY A 225 -11.24 -1.16 -19.72
C GLY A 225 -11.78 -1.32 -18.31
N ASN A 226 -13.00 -0.97 -18.11
CA ASN A 226 -13.81 -0.96 -16.89
C ASN A 226 -13.07 -1.37 -15.58
N VAL A 227 -12.23 -0.46 -15.04
CA VAL A 227 -11.41 -0.67 -13.83
C VAL A 227 -12.26 -1.18 -12.67
N ARG A 228 -13.49 -0.68 -12.52
CA ARG A 228 -14.43 -1.14 -11.48
C ARG A 228 -14.72 -2.63 -11.64
N ALA A 229 -15.11 -3.09 -12.83
CA ALA A 229 -15.44 -4.51 -13.06
C ALA A 229 -14.22 -5.42 -12.86
N ARG A 230 -13.03 -4.96 -13.25
CA ARG A 230 -11.78 -5.70 -13.00
C ARG A 230 -11.44 -5.81 -11.53
N ILE A 231 -11.71 -4.77 -10.74
CA ILE A 231 -11.52 -4.80 -9.29
C ILE A 231 -12.55 -5.71 -8.64
N GLU A 232 -13.82 -5.63 -9.04
CA GLU A 232 -14.90 -6.47 -8.51
C GLU A 232 -14.68 -7.97 -8.82
N GLY A 233 -14.16 -8.28 -10.00
CA GLY A 233 -13.75 -9.64 -10.41
C GLY A 233 -12.32 -10.01 -10.05
N GLY A 234 -11.62 -9.16 -9.32
CA GLY A 234 -10.19 -9.29 -9.05
C GLY A 234 -9.80 -10.39 -8.06
N ILE A 235 -8.51 -10.50 -7.83
CA ILE A 235 -7.88 -11.49 -6.94
C ILE A 235 -8.42 -11.33 -5.51
N ASP A 236 -8.56 -12.45 -4.80
CA ASP A 236 -9.02 -12.46 -3.42
C ASP A 236 -7.98 -11.80 -2.49
N PRO A 237 -8.36 -10.86 -1.63
CA PRO A 237 -7.46 -10.23 -0.67
C PRO A 237 -6.74 -11.21 0.29
N LEU A 238 -7.36 -12.35 0.61
CA LEU A 238 -6.70 -13.36 1.45
C LEU A 238 -5.48 -13.98 0.77
N TYR A 239 -5.53 -14.17 -0.56
CA TYR A 239 -4.36 -14.62 -1.32
C TYR A 239 -3.23 -13.57 -1.29
N VAL A 240 -3.58 -12.28 -1.41
CA VAL A 240 -2.59 -11.21 -1.26
C VAL A 240 -1.99 -11.21 0.14
N GLY A 241 -2.81 -11.45 1.17
CA GLY A 241 -2.33 -11.61 2.55
C GLY A 241 -1.29 -12.71 2.70
N GLU A 242 -1.49 -13.85 2.00
CA GLU A 242 -0.53 -14.95 2.00
C GLU A 242 0.79 -14.55 1.32
N LEU A 243 0.72 -13.90 0.16
CA LEU A 243 1.92 -13.41 -0.53
C LEU A 243 2.72 -12.39 0.31
N VAL A 244 2.02 -11.53 1.06
CA VAL A 244 2.68 -10.59 1.97
C VAL A 244 3.38 -11.32 3.11
N ARG A 245 2.75 -12.34 3.71
CA ARG A 245 3.37 -13.19 4.73
C ARG A 245 4.64 -13.86 4.20
N GLU A 246 4.56 -14.51 3.03
CA GLU A 246 5.72 -15.14 2.37
C GLU A 246 6.80 -14.10 2.02
N GLY A 247 6.40 -12.92 1.55
CA GLY A 247 7.32 -11.83 1.22
C GLY A 247 8.09 -11.32 2.45
N ILE A 248 7.44 -11.25 3.62
CA ILE A 248 8.09 -10.90 4.89
C ILE A 248 9.07 -12.01 5.31
N GLU A 249 8.65 -13.28 5.26
CA GLU A 249 9.49 -14.43 5.62
C GLU A 249 10.69 -14.59 4.69
N GLY A 250 10.46 -14.38 3.37
CA GLY A 250 11.47 -14.50 2.32
C GLY A 250 12.31 -13.24 2.09
N ASP A 251 11.97 -12.13 2.77
CA ASP A 251 12.57 -10.81 2.54
C ASP A 251 12.55 -10.37 1.07
N TRP A 252 11.41 -10.52 0.42
CA TRP A 252 11.24 -10.16 -0.99
C TRP A 252 11.24 -8.63 -1.16
N PRO A 253 12.04 -8.07 -2.08
CA PRO A 253 12.01 -6.63 -2.33
C PRO A 253 10.68 -6.18 -2.96
N TYR A 254 10.14 -6.99 -3.87
CA TYR A 254 8.85 -6.75 -4.52
C TYR A 254 7.92 -7.91 -4.28
N ILE A 255 6.66 -7.60 -3.98
CA ILE A 255 5.57 -8.57 -3.84
C ILE A 255 4.56 -8.26 -4.95
N PHE A 256 4.51 -9.11 -5.97
CA PHE A 256 3.49 -9.05 -7.03
C PHE A 256 2.36 -10.02 -6.73
N THR A 257 1.16 -9.71 -7.21
CA THR A 257 -0.03 -10.56 -7.00
C THR A 257 -0.29 -11.51 -8.17
N ASP A 258 0.25 -11.17 -9.33
CA ASP A 258 0.12 -11.89 -10.58
C ASP A 258 1.20 -11.42 -11.57
N ASN A 259 1.24 -12.00 -12.75
CA ASN A 259 2.19 -11.67 -13.83
C ASN A 259 1.52 -10.98 -15.04
N GLU A 260 0.28 -10.54 -14.92
CA GLU A 260 -0.47 -9.92 -16.04
C GLU A 260 0.27 -8.72 -16.64
N PHE A 261 0.91 -7.92 -15.79
CA PHE A 261 1.53 -6.66 -16.19
C PHE A 261 3.03 -6.76 -16.50
N GLU A 262 3.63 -7.94 -16.37
CA GLU A 262 5.05 -8.16 -16.64
C GLU A 262 5.47 -7.65 -18.04
N PRO A 263 4.75 -7.96 -19.15
CA PRO A 263 5.13 -7.46 -20.48
C PRO A 263 5.08 -5.93 -20.59
N ALA A 264 4.16 -5.27 -19.88
CA ALA A 264 4.07 -3.80 -19.88
C ALA A 264 5.23 -3.15 -19.12
N ILE A 265 5.69 -3.78 -18.04
CA ILE A 265 6.87 -3.35 -17.28
C ILE A 265 8.13 -3.50 -18.15
N GLU A 266 8.30 -4.64 -18.82
CA GLU A 266 9.42 -4.88 -19.75
C GLU A 266 9.44 -3.84 -20.88
N ALA A 267 8.29 -3.57 -21.51
CA ALA A 267 8.17 -2.56 -22.56
C ALA A 267 8.56 -1.16 -22.07
N ARG A 268 8.17 -0.80 -20.83
CA ARG A 268 8.57 0.46 -20.21
C ARG A 268 10.09 0.55 -20.04
N PHE A 269 10.73 -0.50 -19.52
CA PHE A 269 12.20 -0.53 -19.36
C PHE A 269 12.92 -0.49 -20.71
N ALA A 270 12.42 -1.18 -21.74
CA ALA A 270 12.95 -1.10 -23.09
C ALA A 270 12.90 0.34 -23.64
N GLY A 271 11.77 1.06 -23.40
CA GLY A 271 11.64 2.47 -23.77
C GLY A 271 12.64 3.39 -23.06
N ILE A 272 12.87 3.18 -21.77
CA ILE A 272 13.90 3.91 -21.00
C ILE A 272 15.29 3.64 -21.58
N LYS A 273 15.61 2.36 -21.83
CA LYS A 273 16.90 1.94 -22.40
C LYS A 273 17.14 2.58 -23.77
N ALA A 274 16.14 2.64 -24.62
CA ALA A 274 16.24 3.31 -25.93
C ALA A 274 16.58 4.81 -25.81
N GLY A 275 16.21 5.46 -24.70
CA GLY A 275 16.64 6.83 -24.38
C GLY A 275 18.15 6.94 -24.20
N PHE A 276 18.76 6.01 -23.47
CA PHE A 276 20.22 5.94 -23.30
C PHE A 276 20.93 5.62 -24.61
N ASP A 277 20.39 4.75 -25.44
CA ASP A 277 20.98 4.37 -26.73
C ASP A 277 21.12 5.58 -27.67
N ARG A 278 20.23 6.59 -27.58
CA ARG A 278 20.29 7.83 -28.36
C ARG A 278 21.51 8.72 -28.03
N VAL A 279 22.06 8.61 -26.83
CA VAL A 279 23.21 9.40 -26.36
C VAL A 279 24.49 8.59 -26.29
N ARG A 280 24.41 7.29 -26.60
CA ARG A 280 25.59 6.40 -26.58
C ARG A 280 26.66 6.88 -27.56
N GLY A 281 27.90 7.01 -27.08
CA GLY A 281 29.02 7.49 -27.86
C GLY A 281 29.10 9.03 -28.06
N ARG A 282 28.12 9.78 -27.51
CA ARG A 282 28.25 11.24 -27.46
C ARG A 282 29.15 11.62 -26.29
N ILE A 283 30.08 12.56 -26.55
CA ILE A 283 30.94 13.14 -25.50
C ILE A 283 30.29 14.44 -25.03
N PRO A 284 29.83 14.53 -23.76
CA PRO A 284 29.26 15.76 -23.24
C PRO A 284 30.31 16.87 -23.25
N PRO A 285 29.98 18.10 -23.67
CA PRO A 285 30.88 19.23 -23.49
C PRO A 285 31.15 19.42 -21.98
N ARG A 286 32.40 19.60 -21.62
CA ARG A 286 32.85 19.89 -20.24
C ARG A 286 32.94 21.38 -20.02
#